data_02b7bd2865dc6bc91a444df66a6a29e2
#
_entry.id   02b7bd2865dc6bc91a444df66a6a29e2
#
_cell.length_a   1.000
_cell.length_b   1.000
_cell.length_c   1.000
_cell.angle_alpha   90.00
_cell.angle_beta   90.00
_cell.angle_gamma   90.00
#
_symmetry.space_group_name_H-M   'P 1'
#
loop_
_entity.id
_entity.type
_entity.pdbx_description
1 polymer ?
#
loop_
_entity_poly.entity_id
_entity_poly.type
_entity_poly.pdbx_seq_one_letter_code
_entity_poly.pdbx_strand_id
1 'polypeptide(L)'
;MKLDELKTLIRDVPDFPSKGILFRDLTTMLKNGEALQTMAKELADIYRNKGVTKVVGIESRGFIGGSILAYELGCGFVPARKPGKLPAVTIKKAYAKEYGVDTIELHSDAITSDDIVVLHDDLLATGGTMRACYDLVKSMNPKKIYVNFIVELEALKGRSVLPSDCEVTSLLKY
;
A
#
# COMPACT_ATOMS: atom_id res chain seq x y z
N MET A 1 -17.71 5.61 13.75
CA MET A 1 -18.12 5.11 12.41
C MET A 1 -17.81 3.61 12.32
N LYS A 2 -18.63 2.81 11.65
CA LYS A 2 -18.35 1.39 11.38
C LYS A 2 -17.53 1.24 10.10
N LEU A 3 -16.79 0.13 9.96
CA LEU A 3 -15.95 -0.13 8.80
C LEU A 3 -16.75 -0.10 7.47
N ASP A 4 -17.94 -0.69 7.44
CA ASP A 4 -18.80 -0.72 6.24
C ASP A 4 -19.28 0.67 5.80
N GLU A 5 -19.37 1.62 6.72
CA GLU A 5 -19.78 2.99 6.42
C GLU A 5 -18.69 3.75 5.64
N LEU A 6 -17.41 3.32 5.75
CA LEU A 6 -16.32 3.91 4.97
C LEU A 6 -16.55 3.78 3.46
N LYS A 7 -17.17 2.67 3.00
CA LYS A 7 -17.48 2.49 1.58
C LYS A 7 -18.40 3.58 1.04
N THR A 8 -19.36 4.05 1.83
CA THR A 8 -20.32 5.07 1.41
C THR A 8 -19.70 6.44 1.19
N LEU A 9 -18.50 6.66 1.75
CA LEU A 9 -17.74 7.90 1.63
C LEU A 9 -16.78 7.89 0.45
N ILE A 10 -16.52 6.74 -0.18
CA ILE A 10 -15.66 6.64 -1.37
C ILE A 10 -16.50 7.03 -2.59
N ARG A 11 -16.00 7.99 -3.36
CA ARG A 11 -16.70 8.51 -4.54
C ARG A 11 -16.39 7.66 -5.77
N ASP A 12 -17.44 7.31 -6.49
CA ASP A 12 -17.34 6.68 -7.80
C ASP A 12 -17.22 7.74 -8.89
N VAL A 13 -16.17 7.64 -9.70
CA VAL A 13 -15.91 8.50 -10.84
C VAL A 13 -15.90 7.65 -12.11
N PRO A 14 -17.00 7.62 -12.87
CA PRO A 14 -17.04 6.85 -14.10
C PRO A 14 -16.15 7.49 -15.18
N ASP A 15 -15.63 6.64 -16.07
CA ASP A 15 -14.82 7.04 -17.22
C ASP A 15 -13.55 7.84 -16.87
N PHE A 16 -12.90 7.52 -15.75
CA PHE A 16 -11.63 8.14 -15.34
C PHE A 16 -10.55 7.06 -15.07
N PRO A 17 -9.29 7.25 -15.54
CA PRO A 17 -8.77 8.31 -16.42
C PRO A 17 -9.19 8.15 -17.88
N SER A 18 -9.86 7.04 -18.23
CA SER A 18 -10.34 6.75 -19.59
C SER A 18 -11.70 6.07 -19.57
N LYS A 19 -12.40 6.11 -20.71
CA LYS A 19 -13.74 5.54 -20.89
C LYS A 19 -13.78 4.06 -20.51
N GLY A 20 -14.79 3.66 -19.74
CA GLY A 20 -15.02 2.30 -19.27
C GLY A 20 -14.36 1.97 -17.93
N ILE A 21 -13.54 2.86 -17.37
CA ILE A 21 -12.93 2.68 -16.04
C ILE A 21 -13.78 3.36 -14.98
N LEU A 22 -14.17 2.63 -13.95
CA LEU A 22 -14.80 3.18 -12.75
C LEU A 22 -13.72 3.40 -11.68
N PHE A 23 -13.35 4.66 -11.49
CA PHE A 23 -12.33 5.05 -10.51
C PHE A 23 -12.94 5.20 -9.12
N ARG A 24 -12.30 4.63 -8.11
CA ARG A 24 -12.68 4.77 -6.69
C ARG A 24 -11.83 5.88 -6.07
N ASP A 25 -12.44 7.03 -5.85
CA ASP A 25 -11.76 8.18 -5.26
C ASP A 25 -11.85 8.14 -3.73
N LEU A 26 -10.74 7.74 -3.11
CA LEU A 26 -10.62 7.67 -1.65
C LEU A 26 -10.48 9.04 -0.99
N THR A 27 -10.19 10.10 -1.75
CA THR A 27 -9.97 11.44 -1.17
C THR A 27 -11.20 11.97 -0.45
N THR A 28 -12.40 11.57 -0.88
CA THR A 28 -13.65 11.93 -0.23
C THR A 28 -13.82 11.28 1.16
N MET A 29 -13.32 10.06 1.34
CA MET A 29 -13.23 9.40 2.64
C MET A 29 -12.13 10.03 3.51
N LEU A 30 -10.94 10.25 2.94
CA LEU A 30 -9.78 10.79 3.66
C LEU A 30 -10.00 12.20 4.21
N LYS A 31 -10.81 13.04 3.56
CA LYS A 31 -11.16 14.39 4.05
C LYS A 31 -12.14 14.38 5.23
N ASN A 32 -12.76 13.25 5.56
CA ASN A 32 -13.64 13.09 6.70
C ASN A 32 -12.83 12.62 7.91
N GLY A 33 -12.76 13.44 8.96
CA GLY A 33 -11.91 13.16 10.14
C GLY A 33 -12.30 11.88 10.88
N GLU A 34 -13.61 11.59 11.02
CA GLU A 34 -14.08 10.37 11.68
C GLU A 34 -13.75 9.12 10.85
N ALA A 35 -13.90 9.21 9.51
CA ALA A 35 -13.53 8.13 8.61
C ALA A 35 -12.02 7.87 8.64
N LEU A 36 -11.21 8.92 8.67
CA LEU A 36 -9.75 8.82 8.75
C LEU A 36 -9.31 8.13 10.04
N GLN A 37 -9.91 8.49 11.18
CA GLN A 37 -9.65 7.83 12.48
C GLN A 37 -10.10 6.38 12.49
N THR A 38 -11.27 6.09 11.91
CA THR A 38 -11.77 4.70 11.80
C THR A 38 -10.82 3.86 10.96
N MET A 39 -10.42 4.35 9.78
CA MET A 39 -9.43 3.69 8.92
C MET A 39 -8.11 3.45 9.65
N ALA A 40 -7.58 4.45 10.35
CA ALA A 40 -6.34 4.34 11.11
C ALA A 40 -6.40 3.22 12.15
N LYS A 41 -7.47 3.20 12.93
CA LYS A 41 -7.69 2.17 13.97
C LYS A 41 -7.80 0.77 13.36
N GLU A 42 -8.64 0.60 12.34
CA GLU A 42 -8.87 -0.70 11.70
C GLU A 42 -7.57 -1.25 11.04
N LEU A 43 -6.77 -0.38 10.40
CA LEU A 43 -5.46 -0.75 9.86
C LEU A 43 -4.50 -1.20 10.97
N ALA A 44 -4.42 -0.42 12.05
CA ALA A 44 -3.52 -0.72 13.16
C ALA A 44 -3.90 -2.02 13.90
N ASP A 45 -5.18 -2.27 14.10
CA ASP A 45 -5.67 -3.45 14.82
C ASP A 45 -5.26 -4.77 14.14
N ILE A 46 -5.07 -4.77 12.81
CA ILE A 46 -4.55 -5.92 12.05
C ILE A 46 -3.12 -6.28 12.50
N TYR A 47 -2.31 -5.30 12.89
CA TYR A 47 -0.87 -5.45 13.06
C TYR A 47 -0.34 -5.23 14.47
N ARG A 48 -1.17 -4.77 15.45
CA ARG A 48 -0.72 -4.42 16.82
C ARG A 48 0.12 -5.48 17.51
N ASN A 49 -0.16 -6.75 17.24
CA ASN A 49 0.53 -7.88 17.90
C ASN A 49 1.49 -8.64 16.98
N LYS A 50 1.85 -8.06 15.82
CA LYS A 50 2.70 -8.72 14.82
C LYS A 50 4.17 -8.29 14.86
N GLY A 51 4.54 -7.38 15.78
CA GLY A 51 5.91 -6.91 15.95
C GLY A 51 6.43 -6.10 14.76
N VAL A 52 5.56 -5.41 14.04
CA VAL A 52 5.94 -4.58 12.88
C VAL A 52 6.93 -3.49 13.31
N THR A 53 8.03 -3.40 12.59
CA THR A 53 9.09 -2.41 12.82
C THR A 53 9.10 -1.30 11.78
N LYS A 54 8.59 -1.57 10.58
CA LYS A 54 8.53 -0.58 9.49
C LYS A 54 7.29 -0.76 8.62
N VAL A 55 6.74 0.36 8.17
CA VAL A 55 5.73 0.42 7.12
C VAL A 55 6.37 1.04 5.88
N VAL A 56 6.30 0.36 4.75
CA VAL A 56 6.69 0.89 3.44
C VAL A 56 5.44 1.37 2.72
N GLY A 57 5.34 2.68 2.50
CA GLY A 57 4.23 3.28 1.76
C GLY A 57 4.60 3.53 0.29
N ILE A 58 3.72 3.19 -0.64
CA ILE A 58 3.95 3.39 -2.08
C ILE A 58 3.49 4.78 -2.53
N GLU A 59 4.36 5.51 -3.24
CA GLU A 59 4.04 6.83 -3.82
C GLU A 59 2.84 6.75 -4.76
N SER A 60 1.90 7.64 -4.60
CA SER A 60 1.83 8.75 -3.65
C SER A 60 0.76 8.55 -2.58
N ARG A 61 -0.38 7.94 -2.92
CA ARG A 61 -1.54 7.82 -2.02
C ARG A 61 -1.30 6.81 -0.90
N GLY A 62 -0.45 5.80 -1.13
CA GLY A 62 -0.01 4.86 -0.10
C GLY A 62 0.77 5.53 1.04
N PHE A 63 1.30 6.74 0.84
CA PHE A 63 1.95 7.50 1.91
C PHE A 63 0.98 7.92 3.02
N ILE A 64 -0.27 8.24 2.66
CA ILE A 64 -1.26 8.72 3.63
C ILE A 64 -1.58 7.63 4.64
N GLY A 65 -2.12 6.51 4.19
CA GLY A 65 -2.45 5.39 5.07
C GLY A 65 -1.21 4.75 5.70
N GLY A 66 -0.12 4.65 4.94
CA GLY A 66 1.15 4.07 5.42
C GLY A 66 1.79 4.85 6.56
N SER A 67 1.85 6.18 6.48
CA SER A 67 2.39 7.01 7.57
C SER A 67 1.50 6.99 8.81
N ILE A 68 0.19 7.00 8.62
CA ILE A 68 -0.78 6.85 9.73
C ILE A 68 -0.60 5.49 10.41
N LEU A 69 -0.51 4.40 9.64
CA LEU A 69 -0.30 3.06 10.18
C LEU A 69 1.02 2.96 10.94
N ALA A 70 2.11 3.52 10.41
CA ALA A 70 3.40 3.56 11.10
C ALA A 70 3.32 4.30 12.44
N TYR A 71 2.64 5.46 12.47
CA TYR A 71 2.41 6.24 13.68
C TYR A 71 1.60 5.46 14.72
N GLU A 72 0.49 4.83 14.32
CA GLU A 72 -0.37 4.05 15.21
C GLU A 72 0.33 2.80 15.79
N LEU A 73 1.27 2.21 15.05
CA LEU A 73 2.05 1.07 15.48
C LEU A 73 3.32 1.47 16.27
N GLY A 74 3.68 2.76 16.29
CA GLY A 74 4.93 3.25 16.90
C GLY A 74 6.18 2.74 16.18
N CYS A 75 6.12 2.54 14.87
CA CYS A 75 7.23 2.02 14.06
C CYS A 75 7.69 3.02 12.98
N GLY A 76 8.76 2.67 12.22
CA GLY A 76 9.31 3.52 11.19
C GLY A 76 8.46 3.54 9.91
N PHE A 77 8.49 4.66 9.17
CA PHE A 77 7.92 4.79 7.83
C PHE A 77 9.02 4.88 6.77
N VAL A 78 8.88 4.11 5.69
CA VAL A 78 9.81 4.09 4.54
C VAL A 78 9.04 4.43 3.27
N PRO A 79 9.42 5.49 2.52
CA PRO A 79 8.78 5.82 1.27
C PRO A 79 9.33 4.96 0.13
N ALA A 80 8.45 4.26 -0.58
CA ALA A 80 8.75 3.64 -1.87
C ALA A 80 8.35 4.61 -2.98
N ARG A 81 9.29 5.03 -3.82
CA ARG A 81 9.08 6.15 -4.73
C ARG A 81 9.42 5.83 -6.18
N LYS A 82 8.94 6.67 -7.09
CA LYS A 82 9.35 6.66 -8.49
C LYS A 82 10.80 7.13 -8.64
N PRO A 83 11.50 6.75 -9.73
CA PRO A 83 12.91 7.05 -9.95
C PRO A 83 13.26 8.53 -9.78
N GLY A 84 14.41 8.77 -9.15
CA GLY A 84 14.95 10.13 -8.97
C GLY A 84 14.28 10.98 -7.91
N LYS A 85 13.40 10.39 -7.07
CA LYS A 85 12.71 11.11 -5.98
C LYS A 85 13.38 10.93 -4.61
N LEU A 86 14.30 9.99 -4.50
CA LEU A 86 15.04 9.71 -3.26
C LEU A 86 16.48 10.23 -3.38
N PRO A 87 17.00 10.98 -2.37
CA PRO A 87 18.24 11.74 -2.50
C PRO A 87 19.52 10.93 -2.24
N ALA A 88 19.43 9.72 -1.68
CA ALA A 88 20.60 8.89 -1.34
C ALA A 88 20.71 7.66 -2.24
N VAL A 89 21.56 6.70 -1.88
CA VAL A 89 21.72 5.46 -2.64
C VAL A 89 20.44 4.64 -2.59
N THR A 90 19.94 4.27 -3.76
CA THR A 90 18.71 3.50 -3.90
C THR A 90 18.95 2.14 -4.53
N ILE A 91 18.06 1.21 -4.22
CA ILE A 91 17.81 0.01 -5.00
C ILE A 91 16.50 0.18 -5.75
N LYS A 92 16.37 -0.47 -6.91
CA LYS A 92 15.22 -0.28 -7.79
C LYS A 92 14.72 -1.57 -8.42
N LYS A 93 13.43 -1.59 -8.74
CA LYS A 93 12.77 -2.68 -9.47
C LYS A 93 11.90 -2.11 -10.58
N ALA A 94 12.16 -2.53 -11.80
CA ALA A 94 11.29 -2.25 -12.94
C ALA A 94 10.14 -3.27 -13.01
N TYR A 95 8.96 -2.84 -13.46
CA TYR A 95 7.80 -3.70 -13.66
C TYR A 95 6.96 -3.23 -14.86
N ALA A 96 6.35 -4.19 -15.54
CA ALA A 96 5.47 -3.92 -16.66
C ALA A 96 4.13 -3.32 -16.20
N LYS A 97 3.63 -2.34 -16.94
CA LYS A 97 2.26 -1.83 -16.88
C LYS A 97 1.51 -2.21 -18.15
N GLU A 98 0.21 -1.94 -18.16
CA GLU A 98 -0.61 -2.08 -19.38
C GLU A 98 -0.03 -1.27 -20.55
N TYR A 99 0.54 -0.09 -20.24
CA TYR A 99 1.25 0.75 -21.19
C TYR A 99 2.65 1.10 -20.65
N GLY A 100 3.68 0.35 -21.10
CA GLY A 100 5.09 0.61 -20.81
C GLY A 100 5.64 -0.08 -19.55
N VAL A 101 6.77 0.43 -19.09
CA VAL A 101 7.49 -0.04 -17.90
C VAL A 101 7.57 1.09 -16.89
N ASP A 102 7.31 0.78 -15.64
CA ASP A 102 7.51 1.70 -14.51
C ASP A 102 8.58 1.13 -13.57
N THR A 103 9.08 1.95 -12.68
CA THR A 103 10.13 1.56 -11.73
C THR A 103 9.80 2.12 -10.35
N ILE A 104 10.08 1.33 -9.31
CA ILE A 104 9.99 1.75 -7.92
C ILE A 104 11.36 1.68 -7.26
N GLU A 105 11.65 2.61 -6.39
CA GLU A 105 12.92 2.73 -5.66
C GLU A 105 12.70 2.82 -4.15
N LEU A 106 13.67 2.26 -3.41
CA LEU A 106 13.82 2.40 -1.96
C LEU A 106 15.27 2.81 -1.66
N HIS A 107 15.52 3.51 -0.56
CA HIS A 107 16.87 3.67 -0.04
C HIS A 107 17.46 2.30 0.30
N SER A 108 18.72 2.08 -0.06
CA SER A 108 19.41 0.79 0.11
C SER A 108 19.62 0.39 1.58
N ASP A 109 19.56 1.35 2.49
CA ASP A 109 19.72 1.19 3.95
C ASP A 109 18.38 1.22 4.72
N ALA A 110 17.24 1.25 4.01
CA ALA A 110 15.94 1.46 4.64
C ALA A 110 15.45 0.28 5.46
N ILE A 111 15.84 -0.95 5.11
CA ILE A 111 15.35 -2.20 5.69
C ILE A 111 16.52 -3.12 5.99
N THR A 112 16.45 -3.82 7.13
CA THR A 112 17.44 -4.79 7.58
C THR A 112 16.82 -6.18 7.74
N SER A 113 17.65 -7.20 7.99
CA SER A 113 17.21 -8.58 8.24
C SER A 113 16.39 -8.76 9.52
N ASP A 114 16.45 -7.82 10.44
CA ASP A 114 15.69 -7.87 11.70
C ASP A 114 14.28 -7.27 11.58
N ASP A 115 14.01 -6.58 10.46
CA ASP A 115 12.75 -5.88 10.26
C ASP A 115 11.58 -6.80 9.94
N ILE A 116 10.44 -6.49 10.53
CA ILE A 116 9.12 -7.00 10.16
C ILE A 116 8.39 -5.85 9.47
N VAL A 117 8.09 -6.02 8.19
CA VAL A 117 7.67 -4.95 7.29
C VAL A 117 6.22 -5.12 6.86
N VAL A 118 5.44 -4.04 6.86
CA VAL A 118 4.16 -3.95 6.17
C VAL A 118 4.35 -3.10 4.90
N LEU A 119 4.06 -3.66 3.73
CA LEU A 119 3.94 -2.90 2.49
C LEU A 119 2.51 -2.38 2.38
N HIS A 120 2.36 -1.08 2.19
CA HIS A 120 1.05 -0.43 2.16
C HIS A 120 0.84 0.40 0.89
N ASP A 121 -0.31 0.20 0.25
CA ASP A 121 -0.83 1.12 -0.76
C ASP A 121 -2.32 1.39 -0.48
N ASP A 122 -2.87 2.43 -1.06
CA ASP A 122 -4.27 2.78 -0.86
C ASP A 122 -5.23 1.82 -1.56
N LEU A 123 -4.86 1.31 -2.74
CA LEU A 123 -5.74 0.50 -3.58
C LEU A 123 -5.00 -0.64 -4.29
N LEU A 124 -5.55 -1.84 -4.20
CA LEU A 124 -5.13 -2.99 -4.99
C LEU A 124 -5.99 -3.08 -6.26
N ALA A 125 -5.39 -2.79 -7.40
CA ALA A 125 -5.97 -3.02 -8.73
C ALA A 125 -5.38 -4.30 -9.35
N THR A 126 -4.48 -4.19 -10.31
CA THR A 126 -3.83 -5.33 -10.97
C THR A 126 -2.66 -5.92 -10.16
N GLY A 127 -2.16 -5.23 -9.16
CA GLY A 127 -1.14 -5.71 -8.23
C GLY A 127 0.32 -5.55 -8.69
N GLY A 128 0.57 -5.12 -9.92
CA GLY A 128 1.93 -5.05 -10.47
C GLY A 128 2.89 -4.16 -9.68
N THR A 129 2.45 -2.98 -9.25
CA THR A 129 3.26 -2.05 -8.44
C THR A 129 3.62 -2.67 -7.08
N MET A 130 2.62 -3.26 -6.40
CA MET A 130 2.85 -3.91 -5.11
C MET A 130 3.76 -5.13 -5.26
N ARG A 131 3.63 -5.91 -6.33
CA ARG A 131 4.52 -7.03 -6.62
C ARG A 131 5.96 -6.57 -6.78
N ALA A 132 6.21 -5.50 -7.53
CA ALA A 132 7.55 -4.94 -7.69
C ALA A 132 8.13 -4.44 -6.35
N CYS A 133 7.31 -3.75 -5.54
CA CYS A 133 7.69 -3.32 -4.20
C CYS A 133 8.01 -4.52 -3.29
N TYR A 134 7.19 -5.57 -3.32
CA TYR A 134 7.43 -6.80 -2.57
C TYR A 134 8.76 -7.44 -2.96
N ASP A 135 9.02 -7.63 -4.25
CA ASP A 135 10.27 -8.24 -4.74
C ASP A 135 11.48 -7.40 -4.32
N LEU A 136 11.37 -6.07 -4.36
CA LEU A 136 12.43 -5.14 -3.96
C LEU A 136 12.73 -5.26 -2.47
N VAL A 137 11.69 -5.20 -1.61
CA VAL A 137 11.85 -5.38 -0.16
C VAL A 137 12.34 -6.77 0.19
N LYS A 138 11.86 -7.80 -0.51
CA LYS A 138 12.33 -9.20 -0.31
C LYS A 138 13.82 -9.35 -0.58
N SER A 139 14.38 -8.60 -1.55
CA SER A 139 15.82 -8.61 -1.85
C SER A 139 16.69 -8.03 -0.73
N MET A 140 16.10 -7.25 0.19
CA MET A 140 16.75 -6.72 1.40
C MET A 140 16.71 -7.73 2.57
N ASN A 141 16.06 -8.87 2.36
CA ASN A 141 16.00 -10.00 3.27
C ASN A 141 15.42 -9.71 4.68
N PRO A 142 14.27 -9.00 4.81
CA PRO A 142 13.65 -8.78 6.10
C PRO A 142 13.14 -10.08 6.71
N LYS A 143 12.92 -10.08 8.02
CA LYS A 143 12.42 -11.22 8.79
C LYS A 143 11.02 -11.65 8.35
N LYS A 144 10.13 -10.69 8.04
CA LYS A 144 8.77 -10.94 7.58
C LYS A 144 8.25 -9.77 6.73
N ILE A 145 7.42 -10.08 5.75
CA ILE A 145 6.70 -9.09 4.93
C ILE A 145 5.21 -9.38 4.99
N TYR A 146 4.42 -8.35 5.29
CA TYR A 146 2.98 -8.30 5.15
C TYR A 146 2.61 -7.32 4.04
N VAL A 147 1.45 -7.51 3.41
CA VAL A 147 0.92 -6.60 2.39
C VAL A 147 -0.46 -6.12 2.80
N ASN A 148 -0.69 -4.82 2.67
CA ASN A 148 -1.92 -4.19 3.11
C ASN A 148 -2.44 -3.15 2.14
N PHE A 149 -3.77 -3.07 2.03
CA PHE A 149 -4.48 -2.06 1.25
C PHE A 149 -5.67 -1.51 2.02
N ILE A 150 -6.07 -0.28 1.72
CA ILE A 150 -7.35 0.26 2.17
C ILE A 150 -8.47 -0.37 1.33
N VAL A 151 -8.33 -0.36 0.01
CA VAL A 151 -9.33 -0.85 -0.94
C VAL A 151 -8.75 -1.95 -1.83
N GLU A 152 -9.56 -2.95 -2.14
CA GLU A 152 -9.25 -3.99 -3.13
C GLU A 152 -10.36 -4.07 -4.18
N LEU A 153 -9.97 -4.07 -5.45
CA LEU A 153 -10.85 -4.29 -6.60
C LEU A 153 -10.78 -5.78 -6.99
N GLU A 154 -11.66 -6.60 -6.42
CA GLU A 154 -11.59 -8.07 -6.55
C GLU A 154 -11.69 -8.54 -8.02
N ALA A 155 -12.47 -7.83 -8.84
CA ALA A 155 -12.62 -8.15 -10.27
C ALA A 155 -11.29 -8.12 -11.05
N LEU A 156 -10.31 -7.33 -10.60
CA LEU A 156 -9.00 -7.23 -11.24
C LEU A 156 -7.98 -8.28 -10.78
N LYS A 157 -8.36 -9.11 -9.80
CA LYS A 157 -7.58 -10.26 -9.31
C LYS A 157 -6.13 -9.92 -8.92
N GLY A 158 -5.89 -8.71 -8.42
CA GLY A 158 -4.54 -8.23 -8.08
C GLY A 158 -3.78 -9.09 -7.06
N ARG A 159 -4.50 -9.84 -6.20
CA ARG A 159 -3.86 -10.82 -5.30
C ARG A 159 -3.12 -11.93 -6.04
N SER A 160 -3.57 -12.31 -7.23
CA SER A 160 -3.00 -13.45 -7.96
C SER A 160 -1.57 -13.22 -8.43
N VAL A 161 -1.11 -11.97 -8.51
CA VAL A 161 0.27 -11.66 -8.90
C VAL A 161 1.21 -11.56 -7.68
N LEU A 162 0.67 -11.53 -6.46
CA LEU A 162 1.47 -11.54 -5.24
C LEU A 162 1.86 -12.99 -4.88
N PRO A 163 2.97 -13.19 -4.13
CA PRO A 163 3.36 -14.53 -3.71
C PRO A 163 2.26 -15.21 -2.88
N SER A 164 2.04 -16.50 -3.12
CA SER A 164 0.97 -17.27 -2.47
C SER A 164 1.15 -17.44 -0.95
N ASP A 165 2.38 -17.31 -0.46
CA ASP A 165 2.74 -17.35 0.97
C ASP A 165 2.71 -15.97 1.64
N CYS A 166 2.40 -14.91 0.88
CA CYS A 166 2.29 -13.56 1.39
C CYS A 166 0.92 -13.33 2.05
N GLU A 167 0.92 -12.86 3.30
CA GLU A 167 -0.31 -12.43 3.97
C GLU A 167 -0.75 -11.06 3.43
N VAL A 168 -1.86 -11.05 2.67
CA VAL A 168 -2.45 -9.86 2.07
C VAL A 168 -3.76 -9.52 2.74
N THR A 169 -3.88 -8.28 3.22
CA THR A 169 -5.08 -7.75 3.88
C THR A 169 -5.61 -6.53 3.14
N SER A 170 -6.93 -6.36 3.15
CA SER A 170 -7.62 -5.19 2.60
C SER A 170 -8.78 -4.84 3.52
N LEU A 171 -8.98 -3.56 3.85
CA LEU A 171 -10.09 -3.16 4.72
C LEU A 171 -11.42 -3.26 3.97
N LEU A 172 -11.47 -2.77 2.74
CA LEU A 172 -12.67 -2.68 1.93
C LEU A 172 -12.48 -3.44 0.61
N LYS A 173 -13.53 -4.12 0.13
CA LYS A 173 -13.51 -4.86 -1.12
C LYS A 173 -14.66 -4.43 -2.03
N TYR A 174 -14.40 -4.34 -3.32
CA TYR A 174 -15.37 -4.01 -4.38
C TYR A 174 -15.34 -5.04 -5.51
#